data_5ecfc57d9c5c32007f601332dc9d14bf
#
_entry.id   5ecfc57d9c5c32007f601332dc9d14bf
#
_cell.length_a   1.000
_cell.length_b   1.000
_cell.length_c   1.000
_cell.angle_alpha   90.00
_cell.angle_beta   90.00
_cell.angle_gamma   90.00
#
_symmetry.space_group_name_H-M   'P 1'
#
loop_
_entity.id
_entity.type
_entity.pdbx_description
1 polymer ?
#
loop_
_entity_poly.entity_id
_entity_poly.type
_entity_poly.pdbx_seq_one_letter_code
_entity_poly.pdbx_strand_id
1 'polypeptide(L)'
;MWTGSPRPDLVDWGKPATITPMGKASRRKKVTDPAKLKAYRPPIPFVARPYEGLPKEIELVAMRELIPAATLTARTDADHGAIEFDFVTLLPEGQPAMVRPDGRILVALQTRSNSADLSHDAGAALLAAIAAKEAGDEGVISIDVREPSERLQDIVDTSSFTDMKLEEDFSFWFDPAEEIDEQTRRALEQNRDEIIPTEPVPGVPGAYWCEMNRNFVRFLTDNDETKLFDALARLAARGEANVGEGSRYVGSFRACGLIVPVFELPEGASAADVAPGTQALAKALAEALTVTERLDDKGRRARQGLVSRAVTIR
;
A
#
# COMPACT_ATOMS: atom_id res chain seq x y z
N MET A 1 -76.93 -34.11 -20.57
CA MET A 1 -76.22 -35.41 -20.63
C MET A 1 -74.73 -35.13 -20.48
N TRP A 2 -74.22 -35.39 -19.31
CA TRP A 2 -72.81 -35.22 -19.01
C TRP A 2 -72.23 -36.58 -18.72
N THR A 3 -71.31 -37.04 -19.56
CA THR A 3 -70.62 -38.32 -19.39
C THR A 3 -69.31 -38.03 -18.68
N GLY A 4 -69.08 -38.64 -17.52
CA GLY A 4 -67.92 -38.46 -16.67
C GLY A 4 -66.65 -39.07 -17.22
N SER A 5 -65.54 -38.38 -17.04
CA SER A 5 -64.18 -38.90 -17.24
C SER A 5 -63.69 -39.61 -15.98
N PRO A 6 -62.89 -40.67 -16.08
CA PRO A 6 -62.37 -41.43 -14.95
C PRO A 6 -61.24 -40.68 -14.27
N ARG A 7 -61.14 -40.83 -12.96
CA ARG A 7 -60.01 -40.32 -12.12
C ARG A 7 -58.77 -41.15 -12.38
N PRO A 8 -57.60 -40.54 -12.43
CA PRO A 8 -56.35 -41.29 -12.43
C PRO A 8 -56.02 -41.84 -11.04
N ASP A 9 -55.40 -42.98 -11.01
CA ASP A 9 -55.01 -43.77 -9.87
C ASP A 9 -54.04 -43.11 -8.93
N LEU A 10 -54.26 -43.34 -7.62
CA LEU A 10 -53.31 -42.90 -6.54
C LEU A 10 -51.98 -43.64 -6.68
N VAL A 11 -50.96 -42.90 -6.95
CA VAL A 11 -49.55 -43.38 -6.92
C VAL A 11 -49.16 -43.62 -5.47
N ASP A 12 -48.87 -44.88 -5.17
CA ASP A 12 -48.36 -45.36 -3.88
C ASP A 12 -46.94 -44.79 -3.66
N TRP A 13 -46.81 -43.86 -2.72
CA TRP A 13 -45.50 -43.33 -2.29
C TRP A 13 -44.85 -44.33 -1.33
N GLY A 14 -44.06 -45.23 -1.89
CA GLY A 14 -43.25 -46.18 -1.13
C GLY A 14 -42.42 -45.47 -0.04
N LYS A 15 -42.26 -46.16 1.09
CA LYS A 15 -41.54 -45.73 2.31
C LYS A 15 -40.19 -45.05 2.01
N PRO A 16 -39.81 -43.98 2.74
CA PRO A 16 -38.54 -43.34 2.55
C PRO A 16 -37.39 -44.30 2.86
N ALA A 17 -36.47 -44.42 1.89
CA ALA A 17 -35.24 -45.18 2.07
C ALA A 17 -34.36 -44.53 3.15
N THR A 18 -33.96 -45.33 4.11
CA THR A 18 -33.03 -44.93 5.19
C THR A 18 -31.69 -44.54 4.56
N ILE A 19 -31.39 -43.27 4.50
CA ILE A 19 -30.08 -42.76 4.05
C ILE A 19 -29.06 -43.01 5.17
N THR A 20 -28.25 -44.03 5.02
CA THR A 20 -27.08 -44.26 5.85
C THR A 20 -26.05 -43.19 5.50
N PRO A 21 -25.54 -42.36 6.45
CA PRO A 21 -24.51 -41.42 6.14
C PRO A 21 -23.17 -42.14 5.87
N MET A 22 -22.82 -42.28 4.61
CA MET A 22 -21.44 -42.69 4.24
C MET A 22 -20.48 -41.52 4.54
N GLY A 23 -19.99 -41.52 5.77
CA GLY A 23 -18.84 -40.69 6.15
C GLY A 23 -17.63 -41.12 5.35
N LYS A 24 -17.29 -40.37 4.29
CA LYS A 24 -15.95 -40.43 3.69
C LYS A 24 -14.96 -39.91 4.73
N ALA A 25 -14.46 -40.78 5.57
CA ALA A 25 -13.23 -40.53 6.31
C ALA A 25 -12.10 -40.33 5.28
N SER A 26 -11.83 -39.07 4.97
CA SER A 26 -10.61 -38.67 4.25
C SER A 26 -9.43 -39.16 5.08
N ARG A 27 -8.88 -40.34 4.75
CA ARG A 27 -7.58 -40.78 5.25
C ARG A 27 -6.55 -39.81 4.71
N ARG A 28 -6.26 -38.73 5.46
CA ARG A 28 -5.00 -37.99 5.29
C ARG A 28 -3.88 -39.00 5.41
N LYS A 29 -3.24 -39.35 4.30
CA LYS A 29 -2.00 -40.10 4.31
C LYS A 29 -1.03 -39.36 5.22
N LYS A 30 -0.72 -39.91 6.40
CA LYS A 30 0.40 -39.42 7.21
C LYS A 30 1.64 -39.53 6.33
N VAL A 31 2.21 -38.40 5.96
CA VAL A 31 3.53 -38.33 5.35
C VAL A 31 4.51 -38.75 6.44
N THR A 32 4.98 -40.00 6.37
CA THR A 32 5.88 -40.59 7.37
C THR A 32 7.36 -40.42 7.02
N ASP A 33 7.68 -39.72 5.95
CA ASP A 33 9.05 -39.41 5.55
C ASP A 33 9.51 -38.12 6.22
N PRO A 34 10.45 -38.14 7.21
CA PRO A 34 10.94 -36.93 7.88
C PRO A 34 11.56 -35.91 6.93
N ALA A 35 12.10 -36.35 5.77
CA ALA A 35 12.66 -35.49 4.73
C ALA A 35 11.55 -34.73 3.93
N LYS A 36 10.29 -35.16 4.02
CA LYS A 36 9.14 -34.53 3.36
C LYS A 36 8.28 -33.68 4.31
N LEU A 37 8.52 -33.75 5.59
CA LEU A 37 7.99 -32.79 6.56
C LEU A 37 8.77 -31.49 6.37
N LYS A 38 8.34 -30.63 5.43
CA LYS A 38 8.76 -29.22 5.49
C LYS A 38 8.49 -28.78 6.92
N ALA A 39 9.53 -28.36 7.62
CA ALA A 39 9.39 -27.80 8.98
C ALA A 39 8.23 -26.82 8.96
N TYR A 40 7.27 -27.02 9.88
CA TYR A 40 6.16 -26.05 10.02
C TYR A 40 6.80 -24.71 10.41
N ARG A 41 6.69 -23.75 9.53
CA ARG A 41 7.07 -22.36 9.78
C ARG A 41 5.80 -21.63 10.18
N PRO A 42 5.76 -20.99 11.33
CA PRO A 42 4.64 -20.14 11.67
C PRO A 42 4.54 -19.02 10.62
N PRO A 43 3.35 -18.62 10.19
CA PRO A 43 3.19 -17.50 9.28
C PRO A 43 3.68 -16.22 9.96
N ILE A 44 4.25 -15.31 9.17
CA ILE A 44 4.59 -13.95 9.64
C ILE A 44 3.30 -13.29 10.14
N PRO A 45 3.28 -12.77 11.37
CA PRO A 45 2.10 -12.10 11.93
C PRO A 45 1.67 -10.90 11.09
N PHE A 46 0.36 -10.67 10.97
CA PHE A 46 -0.15 -9.50 10.28
C PHE A 46 0.12 -8.21 11.08
N VAL A 47 0.71 -7.22 10.41
CA VAL A 47 0.95 -5.88 10.95
C VAL A 47 0.16 -4.88 10.11
N ALA A 48 -0.84 -4.25 10.73
CA ALA A 48 -1.75 -3.34 10.01
C ALA A 48 -1.04 -2.05 9.56
N ARG A 49 -0.07 -1.57 10.34
CA ARG A 49 0.71 -0.35 10.08
C ARG A 49 2.21 -0.69 10.10
N PRO A 50 2.72 -1.25 9.00
CA PRO A 50 4.06 -1.85 8.97
C PRO A 50 5.20 -0.83 9.15
N TYR A 51 5.01 0.43 8.75
CA TYR A 51 6.03 1.48 8.83
C TYR A 51 5.87 2.40 10.05
N GLU A 52 4.95 2.08 10.98
CA GLU A 52 4.76 2.84 12.22
C GLU A 52 6.05 2.94 13.01
N GLY A 53 6.37 4.17 13.45
CA GLY A 53 7.60 4.47 14.20
C GLY A 53 8.82 4.80 13.34
N LEU A 54 8.76 4.65 12.02
CA LEU A 54 9.79 5.15 11.11
C LEU A 54 9.58 6.65 10.81
N PRO A 55 10.65 7.46 10.71
CA PRO A 55 10.55 8.92 10.56
C PRO A 55 9.81 9.39 9.31
N LYS A 56 9.85 8.60 8.26
CA LYS A 56 9.27 8.88 6.94
C LYS A 56 8.13 7.92 6.60
N GLU A 57 7.33 7.54 7.60
CA GLU A 57 6.23 6.59 7.39
C GLU A 57 5.28 7.03 6.27
N ILE A 58 4.88 8.31 6.24
CA ILE A 58 3.98 8.85 5.22
C ILE A 58 4.59 8.72 3.83
N GLU A 59 5.87 9.06 3.67
CA GLU A 59 6.58 8.95 2.40
C GLU A 59 6.76 7.48 1.98
N LEU A 60 7.11 6.58 2.89
CA LEU A 60 7.23 5.14 2.61
C LEU A 60 5.88 4.54 2.15
N VAL A 61 4.78 4.92 2.80
CA VAL A 61 3.44 4.52 2.38
C VAL A 61 3.08 5.13 1.02
N ALA A 62 3.42 6.40 0.78
CA ALA A 62 3.21 7.05 -0.51
C ALA A 62 3.98 6.37 -1.64
N MET A 63 5.26 6.05 -1.41
CA MET A 63 6.10 5.31 -2.37
C MET A 63 5.54 3.92 -2.67
N ARG A 64 4.96 3.27 -1.67
CA ARG A 64 4.36 1.94 -1.87
C ARG A 64 3.04 1.97 -2.63
N GLU A 65 2.17 2.95 -2.37
CA GLU A 65 0.75 2.87 -2.77
C GLU A 65 0.32 3.98 -3.75
N LEU A 66 1.06 5.08 -3.84
CA LEU A 66 0.60 6.26 -4.57
C LEU A 66 1.55 6.73 -5.66
N ILE A 67 2.85 6.63 -5.42
CA ILE A 67 3.88 7.22 -6.26
C ILE A 67 4.45 6.15 -7.18
N PRO A 68 4.48 6.38 -8.50
CA PRO A 68 4.97 5.39 -9.44
C PRO A 68 6.51 5.28 -9.43
N ALA A 69 7.23 6.40 -9.34
CA ALA A 69 8.69 6.42 -9.37
C ALA A 69 9.24 7.41 -8.34
N ALA A 70 9.97 6.93 -7.35
CA ALA A 70 10.63 7.75 -6.32
C ALA A 70 11.77 6.98 -5.65
N THR A 71 12.68 7.75 -5.05
CA THR A 71 13.80 7.26 -4.25
C THR A 71 13.82 7.98 -2.88
N LEU A 72 14.34 7.31 -1.86
CA LEU A 72 14.56 7.86 -0.53
C LEU A 72 15.77 7.17 0.08
N THR A 73 16.83 7.93 0.40
CA THR A 73 18.05 7.38 1.00
C THR A 73 17.90 7.23 2.52
N ALA A 74 18.41 6.12 3.03
CA ALA A 74 18.55 5.85 4.46
C ALA A 74 19.86 5.05 4.69
N ARG A 75 20.14 4.76 5.95
CA ARG A 75 21.30 3.98 6.37
C ARG A 75 20.89 2.97 7.43
N THR A 76 21.53 1.81 7.46
CA THR A 76 21.40 0.88 8.58
C THR A 76 22.07 1.49 9.84
N ASP A 77 21.69 1.00 11.00
CA ASP A 77 22.34 1.37 12.25
C ASP A 77 23.78 0.80 12.35
N ALA A 78 24.48 1.10 13.44
CA ALA A 78 25.86 0.69 13.65
C ALA A 78 26.00 -0.82 13.80
N ASP A 79 25.02 -1.50 14.37
CA ASP A 79 25.02 -2.95 14.57
C ASP A 79 24.88 -3.69 13.24
N HIS A 80 24.27 -3.06 12.25
CA HIS A 80 24.12 -3.55 10.88
C HIS A 80 25.10 -2.87 9.88
N GLY A 81 26.21 -2.33 10.37
CA GLY A 81 27.34 -1.87 9.56
C GLY A 81 27.23 -0.43 9.04
N ALA A 82 26.22 0.35 9.41
CA ALA A 82 26.00 1.73 8.96
C ALA A 82 26.03 1.88 7.41
N ILE A 83 25.42 0.93 6.71
CA ILE A 83 25.41 0.83 5.25
C ILE A 83 24.34 1.72 4.66
N GLU A 84 24.72 2.59 3.72
CA GLU A 84 23.78 3.45 2.99
C GLU A 84 23.07 2.66 1.89
N PHE A 85 21.75 2.89 1.75
CA PHE A 85 20.90 2.28 0.75
C PHE A 85 19.75 3.22 0.35
N ASP A 86 19.06 2.90 -0.75
CA ASP A 86 17.87 3.63 -1.18
C ASP A 86 16.64 2.74 -1.07
N PHE A 87 15.59 3.25 -0.44
CA PHE A 87 14.24 2.82 -0.74
C PHE A 87 13.86 3.30 -2.12
N VAL A 88 13.25 2.43 -2.91
CA VAL A 88 12.73 2.75 -4.25
C VAL A 88 11.30 2.25 -4.38
N THR A 89 10.55 2.83 -5.29
CA THR A 89 9.17 2.40 -5.52
C THR A 89 9.11 0.99 -6.06
N LEU A 90 9.74 0.74 -7.20
CA LEU A 90 9.67 -0.51 -7.93
C LEU A 90 11.07 -0.90 -8.43
N LEU A 91 11.33 -2.21 -8.52
CA LEU A 91 12.49 -2.81 -9.20
C LEU A 91 12.04 -3.72 -10.36
N PRO A 92 12.93 -4.06 -11.29
CA PRO A 92 12.61 -4.95 -12.41
C PRO A 92 11.87 -6.21 -11.93
N GLU A 93 10.81 -6.57 -12.63
CA GLU A 93 9.95 -7.74 -12.33
C GLU A 93 9.31 -7.74 -10.92
N GLY A 94 9.28 -6.58 -10.23
CA GLY A 94 8.77 -6.48 -8.86
C GLY A 94 9.62 -7.23 -7.84
N GLN A 95 10.92 -7.30 -8.07
CA GLN A 95 11.89 -7.88 -7.12
C GLN A 95 12.04 -7.00 -5.87
N PRO A 96 12.34 -7.58 -4.71
CA PRO A 96 12.39 -6.84 -3.45
C PRO A 96 13.65 -6.04 -3.22
N ALA A 97 14.79 -6.43 -3.80
CA ALA A 97 16.04 -5.68 -3.70
C ALA A 97 16.93 -5.86 -4.92
N MET A 98 17.91 -4.98 -5.04
CA MET A 98 18.96 -5.04 -6.07
C MET A 98 20.27 -4.46 -5.52
N VAL A 99 21.39 -5.04 -5.92
CA VAL A 99 22.72 -4.47 -5.77
C VAL A 99 23.19 -4.02 -7.14
N ARG A 100 23.35 -2.72 -7.34
CA ARG A 100 23.85 -2.15 -8.59
C ARG A 100 25.34 -2.40 -8.76
N PRO A 101 25.90 -2.32 -10.00
CA PRO A 101 27.33 -2.48 -10.25
C PRO A 101 28.24 -1.50 -9.47
N ASP A 102 27.75 -0.29 -9.18
CA ASP A 102 28.44 0.67 -8.30
C ASP A 102 28.39 0.31 -6.80
N GLY A 103 27.79 -0.83 -6.45
CA GLY A 103 27.61 -1.30 -5.09
C GLY A 103 26.48 -0.59 -4.32
N ARG A 104 25.65 0.21 -5.00
CA ARG A 104 24.47 0.83 -4.38
C ARG A 104 23.38 -0.25 -4.13
N ILE A 105 22.85 -0.29 -2.92
CA ILE A 105 21.73 -1.17 -2.56
C ILE A 105 20.43 -0.43 -2.78
N LEU A 106 19.48 -1.06 -3.50
CA LEU A 106 18.12 -0.59 -3.70
C LEU A 106 17.15 -1.57 -3.06
N VAL A 107 16.18 -1.07 -2.29
CA VAL A 107 15.12 -1.87 -1.62
C VAL A 107 13.76 -1.37 -2.12
N ALA A 108 13.03 -2.23 -2.83
CA ALA A 108 11.74 -1.89 -3.39
C ALA A 108 10.63 -1.97 -2.35
N LEU A 109 9.71 -1.03 -2.40
CA LEU A 109 8.49 -1.04 -1.59
C LEU A 109 7.30 -1.68 -2.32
N GLN A 110 7.22 -1.56 -3.66
CA GLN A 110 6.21 -2.20 -4.51
C GLN A 110 6.76 -3.52 -5.02
N THR A 111 6.42 -4.61 -4.35
CA THR A 111 6.96 -5.93 -4.64
C THR A 111 5.86 -6.91 -5.06
N ARG A 112 6.22 -7.91 -5.87
CA ARG A 112 5.30 -8.93 -6.39
C ARG A 112 4.78 -9.88 -5.30
N SER A 113 5.59 -10.16 -4.29
CA SER A 113 5.27 -11.10 -3.22
C SER A 113 5.51 -10.47 -1.87
N ASN A 114 4.52 -10.57 -1.00
CA ASN A 114 4.57 -10.00 0.35
C ASN A 114 4.11 -11.02 1.39
N SER A 115 4.66 -10.90 2.59
CA SER A 115 4.14 -11.53 3.79
C SER A 115 2.96 -10.72 4.37
N ALA A 116 2.64 -10.97 5.61
CA ALA A 116 1.64 -10.20 6.35
C ALA A 116 2.24 -8.96 7.08
N ASP A 117 3.55 -8.71 6.97
CA ASP A 117 4.27 -7.56 7.50
C ASP A 117 5.26 -7.00 6.48
N LEU A 118 4.92 -5.87 5.85
CA LEU A 118 5.74 -5.26 4.80
C LEU A 118 7.07 -4.70 5.31
N SER A 119 7.16 -4.34 6.59
CA SER A 119 8.42 -3.91 7.21
C SER A 119 9.39 -5.07 7.40
N HIS A 120 8.87 -6.26 7.77
CA HIS A 120 9.64 -7.50 7.79
C HIS A 120 10.17 -7.82 6.39
N ASP A 121 9.34 -7.72 5.35
CA ASP A 121 9.73 -8.05 3.98
C ASP A 121 10.84 -7.13 3.45
N ALA A 122 10.70 -5.83 3.70
CA ALA A 122 11.72 -4.86 3.31
C ALA A 122 13.02 -5.01 4.13
N GLY A 123 12.92 -5.36 5.42
CA GLY A 123 14.07 -5.68 6.26
C GLY A 123 14.80 -6.93 5.75
N ALA A 124 14.07 -8.00 5.43
CA ALA A 124 14.63 -9.21 4.82
C ALA A 124 15.34 -8.91 3.50
N ALA A 125 14.74 -8.08 2.66
CA ALA A 125 15.31 -7.67 1.38
C ALA A 125 16.61 -6.87 1.56
N LEU A 126 16.65 -5.93 2.50
CA LEU A 126 17.82 -5.14 2.83
C LEU A 126 18.97 -6.02 3.33
N LEU A 127 18.71 -6.91 4.30
CA LEU A 127 19.74 -7.82 4.84
C LEU A 127 20.27 -8.77 3.77
N ALA A 128 19.40 -9.29 2.91
CA ALA A 128 19.81 -10.16 1.80
C ALA A 128 20.68 -9.40 0.77
N ALA A 129 20.36 -8.14 0.47
CA ALA A 129 21.17 -7.30 -0.42
C ALA A 129 22.51 -6.91 0.19
N ILE A 130 22.59 -6.68 1.49
CA ILE A 130 23.85 -6.45 2.21
C ILE A 130 24.75 -7.68 2.09
N ALA A 131 24.21 -8.87 2.38
CA ALA A 131 24.96 -10.12 2.29
C ALA A 131 25.43 -10.41 0.85
N ALA A 132 24.61 -10.14 -0.16
CA ALA A 132 24.99 -10.27 -1.57
C ALA A 132 26.14 -9.32 -1.94
N LYS A 133 26.04 -8.04 -1.55
CA LYS A 133 27.11 -7.06 -1.76
C LYS A 133 28.42 -7.48 -1.10
N GLU A 134 28.39 -7.99 0.13
CA GLU A 134 29.57 -8.50 0.83
C GLU A 134 30.19 -9.72 0.14
N ALA A 135 29.35 -10.57 -0.51
CA ALA A 135 29.80 -11.70 -1.31
C ALA A 135 30.34 -11.26 -2.69
N GLY A 136 30.18 -10.01 -3.09
CA GLY A 136 30.53 -9.51 -4.42
C GLY A 136 29.51 -9.84 -5.49
N ASP A 137 28.29 -10.19 -5.11
CA ASP A 137 27.19 -10.44 -6.02
C ASP A 137 26.44 -9.14 -6.38
N GLU A 138 26.04 -9.03 -7.64
CA GLU A 138 25.33 -7.88 -8.20
C GLU A 138 24.00 -8.32 -8.84
N GLY A 139 23.13 -7.37 -9.11
CA GLY A 139 21.84 -7.57 -9.76
C GLY A 139 20.67 -7.73 -8.79
N VAL A 140 19.58 -8.33 -9.26
CA VAL A 140 18.34 -8.48 -8.48
C VAL A 140 18.46 -9.56 -7.41
N ILE A 141 17.95 -9.26 -6.22
CA ILE A 141 17.99 -10.15 -5.05
C ILE A 141 16.57 -10.61 -4.74
N SER A 142 16.37 -11.91 -4.66
CA SER A 142 15.09 -12.54 -4.28
C SER A 142 15.13 -13.02 -2.83
N ILE A 143 13.99 -12.97 -2.16
CA ILE A 143 13.81 -13.45 -0.79
C ILE A 143 12.64 -14.46 -0.72
N ASP A 144 12.63 -15.32 0.30
CA ASP A 144 11.42 -16.04 0.70
C ASP A 144 10.74 -15.25 1.85
N VAL A 145 9.68 -14.52 1.55
CA VAL A 145 8.93 -13.70 2.53
C VAL A 145 8.36 -14.50 3.71
N ARG A 146 8.46 -15.83 3.69
CA ARG A 146 8.04 -16.71 4.80
C ARG A 146 9.17 -17.00 5.79
N GLU A 147 10.41 -16.66 5.45
CA GLU A 147 11.55 -16.80 6.36
C GLU A 147 11.47 -15.69 7.42
N PRO A 148 11.68 -16.01 8.69
CA PRO A 148 11.80 -14.99 9.73
C PRO A 148 12.96 -14.04 9.45
N SER A 149 12.73 -12.74 9.65
CA SER A 149 13.74 -11.70 9.51
C SER A 149 13.45 -10.57 10.49
N GLU A 150 14.38 -9.65 10.63
CA GLU A 150 14.22 -8.42 11.37
C GLU A 150 13.36 -7.43 10.57
N ARG A 151 12.66 -6.54 11.27
CA ARG A 151 11.89 -5.47 10.67
C ARG A 151 12.78 -4.26 10.38
N LEU A 152 12.36 -3.38 9.49
CA LEU A 152 13.09 -2.14 9.21
C LEU A 152 13.36 -1.33 10.49
N GLN A 153 12.39 -1.28 11.43
CA GLN A 153 12.54 -0.55 12.70
C GLN A 153 13.70 -1.05 13.56
N ASP A 154 14.13 -2.30 13.36
CA ASP A 154 15.20 -2.95 14.13
C ASP A 154 16.57 -2.82 13.43
N ILE A 155 16.59 -2.37 12.15
CA ILE A 155 17.79 -2.37 11.31
C ILE A 155 18.26 -0.95 10.97
N VAL A 156 17.32 0.02 10.81
CA VAL A 156 17.65 1.33 10.24
C VAL A 156 18.01 2.36 11.30
N ASP A 157 18.98 3.20 10.97
CA ASP A 157 19.26 4.42 11.72
C ASP A 157 18.17 5.46 11.42
N THR A 158 17.27 5.67 12.38
CA THR A 158 16.13 6.58 12.25
C THR A 158 16.53 8.04 11.99
N SER A 159 17.78 8.44 12.28
CA SER A 159 18.29 9.79 12.02
C SER A 159 18.81 9.98 10.60
N SER A 160 18.90 8.92 9.81
CA SER A 160 19.59 8.91 8.50
C SER A 160 18.67 9.17 7.30
N PHE A 161 17.36 9.16 7.48
CA PHE A 161 16.39 9.29 6.38
C PHE A 161 16.48 10.67 5.71
N THR A 162 16.64 10.67 4.39
CA THR A 162 16.58 11.89 3.58
C THR A 162 15.15 12.23 3.17
N ASP A 163 14.97 13.34 2.47
CA ASP A 163 13.70 13.63 1.82
C ASP A 163 13.51 12.71 0.61
N MET A 164 12.26 12.30 0.39
CA MET A 164 11.86 11.53 -0.78
C MET A 164 12.02 12.38 -2.04
N LYS A 165 12.62 11.79 -3.08
CA LYS A 165 12.78 12.40 -4.39
C LYS A 165 11.86 11.69 -5.37
N LEU A 166 10.99 12.44 -6.05
CA LEU A 166 10.24 11.94 -7.20
C LEU A 166 11.18 11.80 -8.38
N GLU A 167 11.04 10.70 -9.10
CA GLU A 167 11.81 10.40 -10.30
C GLU A 167 10.89 10.44 -11.53
N GLU A 168 11.43 10.86 -12.66
CA GLU A 168 10.67 10.93 -13.90
C GLU A 168 10.46 9.56 -14.54
N ASP A 169 11.38 8.63 -14.26
CA ASP A 169 11.40 7.25 -14.77
C ASP A 169 12.18 6.35 -13.82
N PHE A 170 12.50 5.14 -14.25
CA PHE A 170 13.24 4.15 -13.47
C PHE A 170 14.75 4.14 -13.76
N SER A 171 15.35 5.26 -14.19
CA SER A 171 16.78 5.37 -14.43
C SER A 171 17.64 5.10 -13.20
N PHE A 172 17.10 5.25 -11.99
CA PHE A 172 17.75 4.91 -10.74
C PHE A 172 18.12 3.42 -10.60
N TRP A 173 17.60 2.54 -11.46
CA TRP A 173 18.01 1.13 -11.52
C TRP A 173 19.45 0.95 -12.04
N PHE A 174 19.97 1.90 -12.79
CA PHE A 174 21.25 1.82 -13.46
C PHE A 174 22.32 2.64 -12.74
N ASP A 175 23.58 2.24 -12.91
CA ASP A 175 24.70 3.07 -12.45
C ASP A 175 24.71 4.38 -13.27
N PRO A 176 24.69 5.55 -12.61
CA PRO A 176 24.76 6.83 -13.32
C PRO A 176 26.03 7.03 -14.16
N ALA A 177 27.09 6.27 -13.88
CA ALA A 177 28.35 6.34 -14.62
C ALA A 177 28.37 5.44 -15.88
N GLU A 178 27.41 4.53 -16.03
CA GLU A 178 27.30 3.65 -17.19
C GLU A 178 26.45 4.25 -18.30
N GLU A 179 26.89 4.04 -19.54
CA GLU A 179 26.07 4.38 -20.70
C GLU A 179 24.93 3.36 -20.87
N ILE A 180 23.71 3.85 -20.81
CA ILE A 180 22.51 3.04 -21.06
C ILE A 180 22.39 2.85 -22.59
N ASP A 181 22.24 1.58 -23.02
CA ASP A 181 22.05 1.27 -24.43
C ASP A 181 20.72 1.81 -24.99
N GLU A 182 20.62 1.91 -26.31
CA GLU A 182 19.46 2.50 -26.99
C GLU A 182 18.17 1.71 -26.73
N GLN A 183 18.24 0.40 -26.56
CA GLN A 183 17.07 -0.43 -26.27
C GLN A 183 16.53 -0.14 -24.86
N THR A 184 17.43 -0.08 -23.87
CA THR A 184 17.10 0.27 -22.48
C THR A 184 16.55 1.69 -22.38
N ARG A 185 17.14 2.64 -23.13
CA ARG A 185 16.63 4.03 -23.15
C ARG A 185 15.19 4.08 -23.68
N ARG A 186 14.89 3.38 -24.77
CA ARG A 186 13.51 3.31 -25.32
C ARG A 186 12.54 2.64 -24.34
N ALA A 187 12.99 1.62 -23.61
CA ALA A 187 12.16 0.99 -22.60
C ALA A 187 11.85 1.94 -21.44
N LEU A 188 12.81 2.75 -20.99
CA LEU A 188 12.58 3.78 -19.98
C LEU A 188 11.62 4.87 -20.46
N GLU A 189 11.78 5.34 -21.70
CA GLU A 189 10.84 6.30 -22.33
C GLU A 189 9.42 5.74 -22.40
N GLN A 190 9.25 4.49 -22.82
CA GLN A 190 7.95 3.83 -22.85
C GLN A 190 7.34 3.70 -21.46
N ASN A 191 8.14 3.29 -20.47
CA ASN A 191 7.67 3.20 -19.07
C ASN A 191 7.26 4.57 -18.53
N ARG A 192 7.99 5.63 -18.88
CA ARG A 192 7.64 7.01 -18.50
C ARG A 192 6.28 7.44 -19.02
N ASP A 193 5.94 7.08 -20.26
CA ASP A 193 4.64 7.38 -20.87
C ASP A 193 3.47 6.62 -20.20
N GLU A 194 3.76 5.51 -19.51
CA GLU A 194 2.78 4.71 -18.77
C GLU A 194 2.66 5.14 -17.29
N ILE A 195 3.58 5.97 -16.79
CA ILE A 195 3.54 6.48 -15.41
C ILE A 195 2.37 7.44 -15.23
N ILE A 196 1.56 7.20 -14.20
CA ILE A 196 0.50 8.14 -13.79
C ILE A 196 1.16 9.42 -13.26
N PRO A 197 0.97 10.58 -13.91
CA PRO A 197 1.51 11.84 -13.43
C PRO A 197 1.10 12.07 -11.97
N THR A 198 2.09 12.22 -11.11
CA THR A 198 1.89 12.39 -9.66
C THR A 198 2.88 13.43 -9.15
N GLU A 199 2.37 14.45 -8.45
CA GLU A 199 3.15 15.55 -7.91
C GLU A 199 2.79 15.80 -6.44
N PRO A 200 3.74 16.20 -5.58
CA PRO A 200 3.41 16.67 -4.26
C PRO A 200 2.66 17.99 -4.35
N VAL A 201 1.63 18.18 -3.53
CA VAL A 201 0.95 19.47 -3.42
C VAL A 201 1.85 20.44 -2.65
N PRO A 202 2.22 21.60 -3.22
CA PRO A 202 3.15 22.53 -2.59
C PRO A 202 2.72 22.96 -1.18
N GLY A 203 3.63 22.80 -0.21
CA GLY A 203 3.44 23.20 1.17
C GLY A 203 2.50 22.34 2.01
N VAL A 204 2.11 21.15 1.52
CA VAL A 204 1.28 20.18 2.27
C VAL A 204 1.93 18.80 2.24
N PRO A 205 2.75 18.46 3.24
CA PRO A 205 3.32 17.11 3.35
C PRO A 205 2.23 16.03 3.33
N GLY A 206 2.48 14.93 2.63
CA GLY A 206 1.54 13.82 2.49
C GLY A 206 0.40 14.03 1.49
N ALA A 207 0.25 15.22 0.90
CA ALA A 207 -0.72 15.48 -0.14
C ALA A 207 -0.09 15.35 -1.53
N TYR A 208 -0.70 14.50 -2.38
CA TYR A 208 -0.23 14.23 -3.74
C TYR A 208 -1.36 14.46 -4.73
N TRP A 209 -1.10 15.33 -5.72
CA TRP A 209 -1.92 15.46 -6.90
C TRP A 209 -1.62 14.32 -7.87
N CYS A 210 -2.60 13.85 -8.61
CA CYS A 210 -2.39 12.90 -9.69
C CYS A 210 -3.40 13.11 -10.81
N GLU A 211 -2.95 12.80 -12.05
CA GLU A 211 -3.77 12.80 -13.23
C GLU A 211 -4.06 11.35 -13.65
N MET A 212 -5.35 11.02 -13.67
CA MET A 212 -5.86 9.75 -14.17
C MET A 212 -6.88 10.06 -15.29
N ASN A 213 -8.07 9.43 -15.26
CA ASN A 213 -9.20 9.87 -16.09
C ASN A 213 -9.77 11.22 -15.62
N ARG A 214 -9.41 11.66 -14.44
CA ARG A 214 -9.67 12.96 -13.79
C ARG A 214 -8.50 13.28 -12.88
N ASN A 215 -8.45 14.51 -12.38
CA ASN A 215 -7.43 14.95 -11.44
C ASN A 215 -7.91 14.77 -10.01
N PHE A 216 -7.00 14.34 -9.14
CA PHE A 216 -7.29 14.07 -7.72
C PHE A 216 -6.19 14.62 -6.83
N VAL A 217 -6.56 14.98 -5.59
CA VAL A 217 -5.62 15.05 -4.46
C VAL A 217 -5.86 13.84 -3.56
N ARG A 218 -4.80 13.10 -3.27
CA ARG A 218 -4.72 12.01 -2.29
C ARG A 218 -3.93 12.50 -1.10
N PHE A 219 -4.54 12.52 0.10
CA PHE A 219 -3.92 13.13 1.26
C PHE A 219 -3.67 12.10 2.36
N LEU A 220 -2.41 11.67 2.51
CA LEU A 220 -1.98 10.78 3.59
C LEU A 220 -1.76 11.56 4.87
N THR A 221 -2.24 10.98 5.97
CA THR A 221 -1.94 11.46 7.31
C THR A 221 -1.69 10.26 8.23
N ASP A 222 -0.86 10.43 9.25
CA ASP A 222 -0.56 9.42 10.27
C ASP A 222 -1.54 9.43 11.45
N ASN A 223 -2.61 10.22 11.33
CA ASN A 223 -3.62 10.36 12.36
C ASN A 223 -4.44 9.07 12.56
N ASP A 224 -4.87 8.83 13.80
CA ASP A 224 -5.81 7.76 14.12
C ASP A 224 -7.08 7.86 13.25
N GLU A 225 -7.49 6.73 12.67
CA GLU A 225 -8.61 6.65 11.73
C GLU A 225 -9.90 7.27 12.29
N THR A 226 -10.21 6.97 13.55
CA THR A 226 -11.45 7.46 14.18
C THR A 226 -11.41 8.97 14.37
N LYS A 227 -10.29 9.49 14.85
CA LYS A 227 -10.08 10.93 15.04
C LYS A 227 -10.11 11.68 13.70
N LEU A 228 -9.47 11.11 12.68
CA LEU A 228 -9.45 11.69 11.35
C LEU A 228 -10.86 11.78 10.75
N PHE A 229 -11.66 10.70 10.81
CA PHE A 229 -13.05 10.75 10.34
C PHE A 229 -13.93 11.68 11.16
N ASP A 230 -13.73 11.80 12.44
CA ASP A 230 -14.47 12.77 13.29
C ASP A 230 -14.09 14.21 12.92
N ALA A 231 -12.81 14.50 12.67
CA ALA A 231 -12.35 15.81 12.23
C ALA A 231 -12.89 16.16 10.83
N LEU A 232 -12.76 15.25 9.87
CA LEU A 232 -13.33 15.42 8.51
C LEU A 232 -14.86 15.63 8.56
N ALA A 233 -15.56 14.92 9.45
CA ALA A 233 -17.00 15.06 9.62
C ALA A 233 -17.39 16.46 10.13
N ARG A 234 -16.61 17.05 11.04
CA ARG A 234 -16.80 18.44 11.50
C ARG A 234 -16.65 19.42 10.34
N LEU A 235 -15.60 19.23 9.52
CA LEU A 235 -15.37 20.06 8.33
C LEU A 235 -16.48 19.86 7.29
N ALA A 236 -16.86 18.63 6.99
CA ALA A 236 -17.94 18.33 6.04
C ALA A 236 -19.28 18.90 6.47
N ALA A 237 -19.58 18.89 7.79
CA ALA A 237 -20.79 19.51 8.33
C ALA A 237 -20.87 21.03 8.11
N ARG A 238 -19.70 21.69 7.93
CA ARG A 238 -19.58 23.11 7.62
C ARG A 238 -19.38 23.42 6.13
N GLY A 239 -19.23 22.37 5.29
CA GLY A 239 -18.91 22.52 3.86
C GLY A 239 -17.43 22.80 3.58
N GLU A 240 -16.55 22.54 4.56
CA GLU A 240 -15.12 22.84 4.51
C GLU A 240 -14.24 21.61 4.18
N ALA A 241 -14.82 20.42 4.01
CA ALA A 241 -14.08 19.21 3.63
C ALA A 241 -13.81 19.17 2.11
N ASN A 242 -13.02 20.10 1.63
CA ASN A 242 -12.64 20.24 0.22
C ASN A 242 -11.22 20.83 0.11
N VAL A 243 -10.62 20.75 -1.07
CA VAL A 243 -9.28 21.29 -1.37
C VAL A 243 -9.34 22.51 -2.30
N GLY A 244 -10.42 23.28 -2.20
CA GLY A 244 -10.66 24.48 -2.99
C GLY A 244 -11.96 24.41 -3.78
N GLU A 245 -12.31 25.52 -4.44
CA GLU A 245 -13.55 25.66 -5.20
C GLU A 245 -13.67 24.61 -6.32
N GLY A 246 -14.85 24.01 -6.45
CA GLY A 246 -15.13 22.96 -7.42
C GLY A 246 -14.57 21.59 -7.09
N SER A 247 -13.74 21.44 -6.04
CA SER A 247 -13.28 20.15 -5.58
C SER A 247 -14.31 19.46 -4.69
N ARG A 248 -14.27 18.13 -4.62
CA ARG A 248 -15.18 17.36 -3.77
C ARG A 248 -14.52 16.13 -3.17
N TYR A 249 -14.81 15.81 -1.94
CA TYR A 249 -14.45 14.53 -1.35
C TYR A 249 -15.19 13.39 -2.06
N VAL A 250 -14.46 12.41 -2.60
CA VAL A 250 -15.04 11.26 -3.32
C VAL A 250 -14.99 9.97 -2.50
N GLY A 251 -14.10 9.87 -1.55
CA GLY A 251 -13.95 8.70 -0.68
C GLY A 251 -12.62 8.71 0.05
N SER A 252 -12.34 7.60 0.71
CA SER A 252 -11.03 7.32 1.31
C SER A 252 -10.65 5.87 1.06
N PHE A 253 -9.37 5.56 1.08
CA PHE A 253 -8.90 4.17 1.15
C PHE A 253 -7.86 4.02 2.25
N ARG A 254 -7.60 2.76 2.64
CA ARG A 254 -6.55 2.42 3.60
C ARG A 254 -5.32 1.95 2.86
N ALA A 255 -4.19 2.57 3.16
CA ALA A 255 -2.86 2.26 2.65
C ALA A 255 -1.94 1.99 3.84
N CYS A 256 -1.43 0.78 3.99
CA CYS A 256 -0.53 0.40 5.09
C CYS A 256 -1.01 0.88 6.47
N GLY A 257 -2.31 0.79 6.74
CA GLY A 257 -2.93 1.22 8.01
C GLY A 257 -3.24 2.72 8.12
N LEU A 258 -2.82 3.54 7.18
CA LEU A 258 -3.16 4.96 7.11
C LEU A 258 -4.42 5.17 6.28
N ILE A 259 -5.22 6.19 6.63
CA ILE A 259 -6.36 6.62 5.84
C ILE A 259 -5.92 7.69 4.85
N VAL A 260 -6.33 7.51 3.60
CA VAL A 260 -6.05 8.44 2.49
C VAL A 260 -7.36 9.02 1.99
N PRO A 261 -7.79 10.19 2.47
CA PRO A 261 -8.87 10.95 1.85
C PRO A 261 -8.54 11.33 0.41
N VAL A 262 -9.53 11.20 -0.47
CA VAL A 262 -9.39 11.50 -1.90
C VAL A 262 -10.38 12.60 -2.29
N PHE A 263 -9.86 13.61 -2.96
CA PHE A 263 -10.62 14.75 -3.45
C PHE A 263 -10.51 14.81 -4.98
N GLU A 264 -11.64 14.75 -5.66
CA GLU A 264 -11.72 15.00 -7.11
C GLU A 264 -11.64 16.50 -7.34
N LEU A 265 -10.92 16.89 -8.39
CA LEU A 265 -10.61 18.26 -8.74
C LEU A 265 -11.42 18.72 -9.95
N PRO A 266 -11.58 20.04 -10.17
CA PRO A 266 -12.01 20.58 -11.44
C PRO A 266 -11.10 20.11 -12.57
N GLU A 267 -11.66 20.03 -13.78
CA GLU A 267 -10.91 19.64 -14.98
C GLU A 267 -9.74 20.61 -15.21
N GLY A 268 -8.55 20.03 -15.48
CA GLY A 268 -7.33 20.78 -15.76
C GLY A 268 -6.65 21.41 -14.54
N ALA A 269 -7.18 21.26 -13.31
CA ALA A 269 -6.53 21.79 -12.13
C ALA A 269 -5.20 21.09 -11.84
N SER A 270 -4.11 21.85 -11.73
CA SER A 270 -2.76 21.38 -11.39
C SER A 270 -2.53 21.28 -9.88
N ALA A 271 -1.41 20.68 -9.47
CA ALA A 271 -0.98 20.66 -8.08
C ALA A 271 -0.81 22.06 -7.48
N ALA A 272 -0.31 23.01 -8.28
CA ALA A 272 -0.14 24.41 -7.85
C ALA A 272 -1.48 25.13 -7.64
N ASP A 273 -2.46 24.89 -8.52
CA ASP A 273 -3.79 25.52 -8.42
C ASP A 273 -4.53 25.11 -7.15
N VAL A 274 -4.36 23.85 -6.72
CA VAL A 274 -5.06 23.32 -5.54
C VAL A 274 -4.29 23.49 -4.24
N ALA A 275 -3.03 23.95 -4.30
CA ALA A 275 -2.19 24.11 -3.11
C ALA A 275 -2.81 25.02 -2.03
N PRO A 276 -3.37 26.22 -2.34
CA PRO A 276 -3.96 27.07 -1.31
C PRO A 276 -5.16 26.42 -0.61
N GLY A 277 -6.02 25.72 -1.38
CA GLY A 277 -7.18 25.00 -0.82
C GLY A 277 -6.76 23.79 0.02
N THR A 278 -5.76 23.05 -0.42
CA THR A 278 -5.22 21.90 0.33
C THR A 278 -4.54 22.34 1.63
N GLN A 279 -3.80 23.47 1.60
CA GLN A 279 -3.21 24.08 2.80
C GLN A 279 -4.30 24.53 3.80
N ALA A 280 -5.38 25.13 3.29
CA ALA A 280 -6.52 25.52 4.13
C ALA A 280 -7.19 24.30 4.77
N LEU A 281 -7.40 23.22 4.00
CA LEU A 281 -7.92 21.94 4.52
C LEU A 281 -6.99 21.35 5.58
N ALA A 282 -5.69 21.27 5.31
CA ALA A 282 -4.70 20.73 6.25
C ALA A 282 -4.71 21.49 7.59
N LYS A 283 -4.75 22.82 7.54
CA LYS A 283 -4.85 23.66 8.73
C LYS A 283 -6.16 23.41 9.48
N ALA A 284 -7.31 23.46 8.79
CA ALA A 284 -8.62 23.24 9.39
C ALA A 284 -8.72 21.80 9.98
N LEU A 285 -8.12 20.83 9.33
CA LEU A 285 -8.06 19.44 9.81
C LEU A 285 -7.24 19.34 11.10
N ALA A 286 -6.06 19.96 11.15
CA ALA A 286 -5.23 20.01 12.34
C ALA A 286 -5.99 20.63 13.53
N GLU A 287 -6.71 21.72 13.32
CA GLU A 287 -7.57 22.33 14.33
C GLU A 287 -8.72 21.41 14.77
N ALA A 288 -9.39 20.76 13.80
CA ALA A 288 -10.51 19.84 14.09
C ALA A 288 -10.10 18.58 14.83
N LEU A 289 -8.85 18.11 14.65
CA LEU A 289 -8.28 16.95 15.35
C LEU A 289 -8.05 17.19 16.84
N THR A 290 -7.92 18.46 17.28
CA THR A 290 -7.79 18.81 18.69
C THR A 290 -9.13 18.82 19.43
N VAL A 291 -10.25 18.78 18.70
CA VAL A 291 -11.60 18.86 19.29
C VAL A 291 -11.98 17.52 19.89
N THR A 292 -12.22 17.51 21.21
CA THR A 292 -12.58 16.30 21.98
C THR A 292 -14.08 16.14 22.19
N GLU A 293 -14.88 17.16 21.94
CA GLU A 293 -16.32 17.12 22.07
C GLU A 293 -16.94 16.11 21.09
N ARG A 294 -18.05 15.51 21.51
CA ARG A 294 -18.80 14.59 20.64
C ARG A 294 -19.36 15.30 19.43
N LEU A 295 -19.44 14.62 18.31
CA LEU A 295 -20.12 15.10 17.12
C LEU A 295 -21.60 15.40 17.42
N ASP A 296 -22.10 16.51 16.93
CA ASP A 296 -23.53 16.81 16.89
C ASP A 296 -24.27 15.94 15.84
N ASP A 297 -25.57 16.11 15.68
CA ASP A 297 -26.39 15.33 14.75
C ASP A 297 -25.95 15.52 13.29
N LYS A 298 -25.51 16.71 12.92
CA LYS A 298 -25.03 17.04 11.56
C LYS A 298 -23.68 16.39 11.31
N GLY A 299 -22.76 16.47 12.28
CA GLY A 299 -21.47 15.81 12.25
C GLY A 299 -21.58 14.28 12.19
N ARG A 300 -22.47 13.66 12.98
CA ARG A 300 -22.69 12.21 12.92
C ARG A 300 -23.19 11.74 11.55
N ARG A 301 -24.11 12.48 10.93
CA ARG A 301 -24.57 12.18 9.56
C ARG A 301 -23.46 12.34 8.53
N ALA A 302 -22.66 13.40 8.64
CA ALA A 302 -21.50 13.61 7.77
C ALA A 302 -20.48 12.46 7.93
N ARG A 303 -20.17 12.08 9.16
CA ARG A 303 -19.25 10.93 9.44
C ARG A 303 -19.74 9.64 8.80
N GLN A 304 -21.02 9.32 8.93
CA GLN A 304 -21.58 8.13 8.29
C GLN A 304 -21.40 8.14 6.77
N GLY A 305 -21.62 9.30 6.13
CA GLY A 305 -21.42 9.49 4.70
C GLY A 305 -19.94 9.38 4.28
N LEU A 306 -18.99 9.82 5.11
CA LEU A 306 -17.55 9.67 4.86
C LEU A 306 -17.12 8.21 4.98
N VAL A 307 -17.45 7.56 6.10
CA VAL A 307 -17.05 6.17 6.39
C VAL A 307 -17.66 5.19 5.37
N SER A 308 -18.89 5.42 4.91
CA SER A 308 -19.52 4.55 3.90
C SER A 308 -18.82 4.55 2.55
N ARG A 309 -17.96 5.54 2.28
CA ARG A 309 -17.12 5.67 1.09
C ARG A 309 -15.66 5.31 1.33
N ALA A 310 -15.33 4.77 2.50
CA ALA A 310 -14.00 4.28 2.81
C ALA A 310 -13.87 2.81 2.35
N VAL A 311 -12.82 2.50 1.59
CA VAL A 311 -12.51 1.16 1.10
C VAL A 311 -11.14 0.70 1.61
N THR A 312 -10.90 -0.60 1.68
CA THR A 312 -9.57 -1.15 1.92
C THR A 312 -9.04 -1.70 0.61
N ILE A 313 -7.90 -1.19 0.15
CA ILE A 313 -7.14 -1.77 -0.95
C ILE A 313 -6.36 -2.95 -0.36
N ARG A 314 -6.48 -4.12 -0.98
CA ARG A 314 -5.78 -5.36 -0.58
C ARG A 314 -4.89 -5.83 -1.71
#